data_7ba6b452122cbe22f6ef8f7f91c266de
#
_entry.id   7ba6b452122cbe22f6ef8f7f91c266de
#
_cell.length_a   1.000
_cell.length_b   1.000
_cell.length_c   1.000
_cell.angle_alpha   90.00
_cell.angle_beta   90.00
_cell.angle_gamma   90.00
#
_symmetry.space_group_name_H-M   'P 1'
#
loop_
_entity.id
_entity.type
_entity.pdbx_description
1 polymer ?
#
loop_
_entity_poly.entity_id
_entity_poly.type
_entity_poly.pdbx_seq_one_letter_code
_entity_poly.pdbx_strand_id
1 'polypeptide(L)'
;MNIDGPDERDAERHEAGQPDTPIGRDAAAARLDEARAATRRVAVEGSASASAWLSGLAAASAVYLAALGWFARTDEAEVLGVSLVFGAVVGVLAVVHLRRVRASSLGFSRRFGIAMGAWGACLAASLGAGLLIFPGSVAFFTVAGAITAVPPLWGSVRELVVVRG
;
A
#
# COMPACT_ATOMS: atom_id res chain seq x y z
N MET A 1 -22.78 -63.77 -5.63
CA MET A 1 -21.92 -62.67 -6.14
C MET A 1 -21.50 -61.89 -4.91
N ASN A 2 -20.35 -62.31 -4.34
CA ASN A 2 -19.87 -61.78 -3.05
C ASN A 2 -18.94 -60.60 -3.38
N ILE A 3 -19.33 -59.40 -2.99
CA ILE A 3 -18.53 -58.20 -3.16
C ILE A 3 -17.76 -58.06 -1.85
N ASP A 4 -16.50 -58.53 -1.85
CA ASP A 4 -15.57 -58.26 -0.76
C ASP A 4 -15.30 -56.77 -0.71
N GLY A 5 -15.77 -56.10 0.35
CA GLY A 5 -15.47 -54.72 0.65
C GLY A 5 -13.98 -54.57 1.02
N PRO A 6 -13.38 -53.40 0.78
CA PRO A 6 -11.99 -53.15 1.12
C PRO A 6 -11.79 -53.30 2.63
N ASP A 7 -10.71 -54.04 2.95
CA ASP A 7 -10.36 -54.49 4.30
C ASP A 7 -10.05 -53.25 5.18
N GLU A 8 -10.94 -52.94 6.15
CA GLU A 8 -10.79 -51.84 7.13
C GLU A 8 -9.49 -51.93 7.96
N ARG A 9 -8.79 -53.06 7.87
CA ARG A 9 -7.53 -53.26 8.59
C ARG A 9 -6.33 -52.58 7.98
N ASP A 10 -6.41 -52.16 6.68
CA ASP A 10 -5.33 -51.42 6.01
C ASP A 10 -5.41 -49.92 6.32
N ALA A 11 -6.59 -49.38 6.69
CA ALA A 11 -6.74 -48.00 7.09
C ALA A 11 -6.14 -47.70 8.48
N GLU A 12 -6.25 -48.68 9.43
CA GLU A 12 -5.68 -48.47 10.78
C GLU A 12 -4.14 -48.62 10.82
N ARG A 13 -3.52 -49.26 9.83
CA ARG A 13 -2.06 -49.38 9.76
C ARG A 13 -1.33 -48.13 9.30
N HIS A 14 -2.02 -47.20 8.62
CA HIS A 14 -1.38 -45.98 8.13
C HIS A 14 -1.31 -44.86 9.20
N GLU A 15 -2.12 -44.94 10.25
CA GLU A 15 -2.07 -43.93 11.33
C GLU A 15 -1.08 -44.27 12.48
N ALA A 16 -0.60 -45.52 12.53
CA ALA A 16 0.22 -45.99 13.66
C ALA A 16 1.73 -45.79 13.49
N GLY A 17 2.20 -45.03 12.51
CA GLY A 17 3.62 -45.07 12.11
C GLY A 17 4.40 -43.76 12.08
N GLN A 18 3.87 -42.66 12.51
CA GLN A 18 4.69 -41.45 12.61
C GLN A 18 5.07 -41.26 14.08
N PRO A 19 6.31 -41.63 14.48
CA PRO A 19 6.74 -41.36 15.86
C PRO A 19 6.69 -39.82 16.00
N ASP A 20 5.83 -39.35 16.90
CA ASP A 20 5.90 -37.99 17.46
C ASP A 20 7.24 -37.88 18.20
N THR A 21 8.31 -37.74 17.42
CA THR A 21 9.61 -37.40 17.98
C THR A 21 9.42 -36.00 18.55
N PRO A 22 9.43 -35.85 19.88
CA PRO A 22 9.26 -34.52 20.45
C PRO A 22 10.32 -33.64 19.84
N ILE A 23 9.89 -32.65 19.04
CA ILE A 23 10.78 -31.65 18.47
C ILE A 23 11.50 -31.08 19.67
N GLY A 24 12.81 -31.35 19.77
CA GLY A 24 13.59 -30.89 20.91
C GLY A 24 13.39 -29.39 21.09
N ARG A 25 13.35 -28.90 22.33
CA ARG A 25 13.12 -27.47 22.63
C ARG A 25 13.99 -26.54 21.77
N ASP A 26 15.22 -26.98 21.49
CA ASP A 26 16.17 -26.22 20.68
C ASP A 26 15.76 -26.14 19.20
N ALA A 27 15.21 -27.23 18.63
CA ALA A 27 14.68 -27.23 17.27
C ALA A 27 13.39 -26.40 17.15
N ALA A 28 12.54 -26.39 18.18
CA ALA A 28 11.37 -25.53 18.23
C ALA A 28 11.76 -24.05 18.34
N ALA A 29 12.76 -23.72 19.18
CA ALA A 29 13.29 -22.38 19.31
C ALA A 29 13.90 -21.88 17.99
N ALA A 30 14.70 -22.70 17.30
CA ALA A 30 15.30 -22.36 16.02
C ALA A 30 14.22 -22.08 14.95
N ARG A 31 13.16 -22.88 14.87
CA ARG A 31 12.04 -22.65 13.94
C ARG A 31 11.28 -21.37 14.26
N LEU A 32 11.09 -21.03 15.55
CA LEU A 32 10.47 -19.79 15.96
C LEU A 32 11.31 -18.57 15.56
N ASP A 33 12.62 -18.65 15.71
CA ASP A 33 13.53 -17.57 15.33
C ASP A 33 13.59 -17.39 13.81
N GLU A 34 13.59 -18.46 13.05
CA GLU A 34 13.47 -18.43 11.60
C GLU A 34 12.15 -17.80 11.13
N ALA A 35 11.02 -18.20 11.72
CA ALA A 35 9.71 -17.62 11.44
C ALA A 35 9.66 -16.13 11.78
N ARG A 36 10.24 -15.71 12.92
CA ARG A 36 10.35 -14.29 13.29
C ARG A 36 11.22 -13.50 12.32
N ALA A 37 12.34 -14.08 11.87
CA ALA A 37 13.20 -13.45 10.88
C ALA A 37 12.51 -13.28 9.53
N ALA A 38 11.78 -14.29 9.06
CA ALA A 38 10.99 -14.23 7.85
C ALA A 38 9.89 -13.16 7.94
N THR A 39 9.17 -13.12 9.06
CA THR A 39 8.12 -12.10 9.31
C THR A 39 8.70 -10.68 9.29
N ARG A 40 9.87 -10.46 9.90
CA ARG A 40 10.55 -9.15 9.87
C ARG A 40 10.95 -8.74 8.45
N ARG A 41 11.50 -9.65 7.65
CA ARG A 41 11.86 -9.37 6.24
C ARG A 41 10.64 -8.93 5.44
N VAL A 42 9.53 -9.67 5.53
CA VAL A 42 8.28 -9.33 4.85
C VAL A 42 7.74 -7.97 5.31
N ALA A 43 7.83 -7.65 6.61
CA ALA A 43 7.39 -6.36 7.13
C ALA A 43 8.26 -5.20 6.60
N VAL A 44 9.58 -5.37 6.53
CA VAL A 44 10.52 -4.36 5.99
C VAL A 44 10.25 -4.10 4.50
N GLU A 45 10.12 -5.15 3.70
CA GLU A 45 9.84 -5.03 2.27
C GLU A 45 8.47 -4.38 2.00
N GLY A 46 7.45 -4.76 2.77
CA GLY A 46 6.11 -4.17 2.69
C GLY A 46 6.10 -2.68 3.01
N SER A 47 6.79 -2.27 4.08
CA SER A 47 6.93 -0.87 4.49
C SER A 47 7.69 -0.03 3.47
N ALA A 48 8.78 -0.54 2.91
CA ALA A 48 9.55 0.15 1.88
C ALA A 48 8.70 0.39 0.63
N SER A 49 7.92 -0.60 0.21
CA SER A 49 6.99 -0.48 -0.92
C SER A 49 5.89 0.54 -0.65
N ALA A 50 5.30 0.54 0.55
CA ALA A 50 4.26 1.50 0.94
C ALA A 50 4.79 2.93 1.00
N SER A 51 5.99 3.11 1.59
CA SER A 51 6.66 4.41 1.66
C SER A 51 6.98 4.96 0.27
N ALA A 52 7.50 4.14 -0.63
CA ALA A 52 7.77 4.54 -2.02
C ALA A 52 6.50 4.94 -2.75
N TRP A 53 5.41 4.19 -2.56
CA TRP A 53 4.11 4.50 -3.17
C TRP A 53 3.54 5.83 -2.66
N LEU A 54 3.54 6.05 -1.33
CA LEU A 54 3.06 7.29 -0.73
C LEU A 54 3.89 8.50 -1.15
N SER A 55 5.21 8.36 -1.25
CA SER A 55 6.09 9.42 -1.74
C SER A 55 5.84 9.73 -3.21
N GLY A 56 5.63 8.71 -4.04
CA GLY A 56 5.27 8.86 -5.44
C GLY A 56 3.92 9.58 -5.61
N LEU A 57 2.93 9.22 -4.79
CA LEU A 57 1.62 9.88 -4.78
C LEU A 57 1.72 11.35 -4.37
N ALA A 58 2.54 11.66 -3.35
CA ALA A 58 2.79 13.04 -2.93
C ALA A 58 3.38 13.88 -4.05
N ALA A 59 4.42 13.38 -4.71
CA ALA A 59 5.08 14.06 -5.82
C ALA A 59 4.12 14.24 -7.00
N ALA A 60 3.41 13.19 -7.41
CA ALA A 60 2.44 13.25 -8.50
C ALA A 60 1.33 14.28 -8.23
N SER A 61 0.82 14.35 -6.99
CA SER A 61 -0.22 15.31 -6.61
C SER A 61 0.27 16.75 -6.63
N ALA A 62 1.50 17.00 -6.15
CA ALA A 62 2.09 18.33 -6.17
C ALA A 62 2.30 18.83 -7.60
N VAL A 63 2.85 17.97 -8.48
CA VAL A 63 3.05 18.28 -9.90
C VAL A 63 1.72 18.49 -10.62
N TYR A 64 0.74 17.63 -10.36
CA TYR A 64 -0.60 17.74 -10.95
C TYR A 64 -1.27 19.07 -10.62
N LEU A 65 -1.31 19.46 -9.34
CA LEU A 65 -1.95 20.71 -8.94
C LEU A 65 -1.18 21.92 -9.49
N ALA A 66 0.15 21.92 -9.49
CA ALA A 66 0.93 22.98 -10.10
C ALA A 66 0.66 23.11 -11.61
N ALA A 67 0.63 21.99 -12.34
CA ALA A 67 0.30 21.94 -13.75
C ALA A 67 -1.13 22.42 -14.02
N LEU A 68 -2.09 22.00 -13.20
CA LEU A 68 -3.48 22.44 -13.30
C LEU A 68 -3.60 23.96 -13.16
N GLY A 69 -2.88 24.58 -12.22
CA GLY A 69 -2.86 26.04 -12.06
C GLY A 69 -2.26 26.76 -13.25
N TRP A 70 -1.33 26.13 -13.95
CA TRP A 70 -0.72 26.68 -15.16
C TRP A 70 -1.67 26.57 -16.35
N PHE A 71 -2.18 25.37 -16.63
CA PHE A 71 -2.99 25.07 -17.82
C PHE A 71 -4.45 25.54 -17.69
N ALA A 72 -4.99 25.73 -16.48
CA ALA A 72 -6.35 26.24 -16.29
C ALA A 72 -6.57 27.67 -16.86
N ARG A 73 -5.51 28.33 -17.33
CA ARG A 73 -5.57 29.64 -17.99
C ARG A 73 -5.60 29.56 -19.51
N THR A 74 -5.26 28.39 -20.07
CA THR A 74 -4.99 28.28 -21.50
C THR A 74 -6.12 27.60 -22.23
N ASP A 75 -6.46 26.36 -21.91
CA ASP A 75 -7.49 25.59 -22.61
C ASP A 75 -8.07 24.49 -21.71
N GLU A 76 -9.38 24.26 -21.84
CA GLU A 76 -10.08 23.17 -21.14
C GLU A 76 -9.54 21.77 -21.56
N ALA A 77 -9.13 21.62 -22.82
CA ALA A 77 -8.54 20.38 -23.32
C ALA A 77 -7.22 20.04 -22.63
N GLU A 78 -6.39 21.05 -22.33
CA GLU A 78 -5.13 20.84 -21.59
C GLU A 78 -5.37 20.43 -20.14
N VAL A 79 -6.38 21.01 -19.49
CA VAL A 79 -6.81 20.61 -18.13
C VAL A 79 -7.25 19.16 -18.10
N LEU A 80 -8.03 18.73 -19.09
CA LEU A 80 -8.45 17.35 -19.24
C LEU A 80 -7.24 16.42 -19.46
N GLY A 81 -6.33 16.81 -20.34
CA GLY A 81 -5.10 16.06 -20.64
C GLY A 81 -4.25 15.84 -19.38
N VAL A 82 -3.99 16.90 -18.61
CA VAL A 82 -3.23 16.83 -17.34
C VAL A 82 -3.93 15.92 -16.33
N SER A 83 -5.26 16.00 -16.24
CA SER A 83 -6.04 15.17 -15.34
C SER A 83 -6.01 13.68 -15.71
N LEU A 84 -6.07 13.36 -17.01
CA LEU A 84 -5.92 11.99 -17.51
C LEU A 84 -4.53 11.42 -17.24
N VAL A 85 -3.47 12.22 -17.47
CA VAL A 85 -2.09 11.81 -17.15
C VAL A 85 -1.94 11.54 -15.66
N PHE A 86 -2.46 12.41 -14.80
CA PHE A 86 -2.45 12.19 -13.35
C PHE A 86 -3.17 10.90 -12.97
N GLY A 87 -4.38 10.68 -13.49
CA GLY A 87 -5.14 9.45 -13.25
C GLY A 87 -4.37 8.20 -13.70
N ALA A 88 -3.70 8.25 -14.86
CA ALA A 88 -2.88 7.16 -15.35
C ALA A 88 -1.67 6.89 -14.44
N VAL A 89 -0.96 7.93 -13.99
CA VAL A 89 0.18 7.81 -13.06
C VAL A 89 -0.27 7.19 -11.74
N VAL A 90 -1.36 7.67 -11.14
CA VAL A 90 -1.92 7.11 -9.89
C VAL A 90 -2.37 5.67 -10.11
N GLY A 91 -2.99 5.35 -11.24
CA GLY A 91 -3.39 3.98 -11.60
C GLY A 91 -2.19 3.04 -11.70
N VAL A 92 -1.13 3.44 -12.39
CA VAL A 92 0.11 2.65 -12.49
C VAL A 92 0.74 2.45 -11.11
N LEU A 93 0.85 3.50 -10.30
CA LEU A 93 1.36 3.41 -8.93
C LEU A 93 0.52 2.42 -8.11
N ALA A 94 -0.81 2.48 -8.19
CA ALA A 94 -1.71 1.58 -7.49
C ALA A 94 -1.53 0.13 -7.93
N VAL A 95 -1.45 -0.13 -9.23
CA VAL A 95 -1.22 -1.49 -9.77
C VAL A 95 0.12 -2.05 -9.31
N VAL A 96 1.19 -1.26 -9.38
CA VAL A 96 2.53 -1.68 -8.91
C VAL A 96 2.50 -1.98 -7.42
N HIS A 97 1.84 -1.13 -6.62
CA HIS A 97 1.68 -1.35 -5.19
C HIS A 97 0.92 -2.65 -4.89
N LEU A 98 -0.26 -2.84 -5.51
CA LEU A 98 -1.09 -4.04 -5.31
C LEU A 98 -0.36 -5.34 -5.70
N ARG A 99 0.44 -5.30 -6.77
CA ARG A 99 1.24 -6.47 -7.18
C ARG A 99 2.37 -6.81 -6.20
N ARG A 100 2.89 -5.83 -5.46
CA ARG A 100 3.99 -6.02 -4.51
C ARG A 100 3.51 -6.36 -3.10
N VAL A 101 2.32 -5.92 -2.70
CA VAL A 101 1.76 -6.18 -1.37
C VAL A 101 1.14 -7.58 -1.34
N ARG A 102 1.94 -8.58 -0.94
CA ARG A 102 1.47 -9.96 -0.71
C ARG A 102 1.16 -10.27 0.76
N ALA A 103 1.62 -9.42 1.67
CA ALA A 103 1.34 -9.53 3.10
C ALA A 103 1.33 -8.14 3.74
N SER A 104 0.31 -7.85 4.55
CA SER A 104 0.21 -6.60 5.31
C SER A 104 0.45 -6.86 6.79
N SER A 105 1.21 -5.98 7.47
CA SER A 105 1.38 -6.02 8.92
C SER A 105 0.09 -5.61 9.65
N LEU A 106 -0.12 -6.16 10.85
CA LEU A 106 -1.24 -5.78 11.71
C LEU A 106 -1.23 -4.25 11.95
N GLY A 107 -2.37 -3.60 11.66
CA GLY A 107 -2.52 -2.14 11.80
C GLY A 107 -2.10 -1.29 10.61
N PHE A 108 -1.45 -1.87 9.57
CA PHE A 108 -1.11 -1.16 8.33
C PHE A 108 -2.34 -0.57 7.65
N SER A 109 -3.40 -1.35 7.49
CA SER A 109 -4.64 -0.94 6.82
C SER A 109 -5.25 0.34 7.42
N ARG A 110 -5.27 0.46 8.77
CA ARG A 110 -5.83 1.65 9.43
C ARG A 110 -4.97 2.89 9.22
N ARG A 111 -3.64 2.77 9.37
CA ARG A 111 -2.71 3.90 9.20
C ARG A 111 -2.69 4.38 7.75
N PHE A 112 -2.61 3.45 6.83
CA PHE A 112 -2.67 3.72 5.40
C PHE A 112 -4.00 4.37 5.01
N GLY A 113 -5.13 3.86 5.51
CA GLY A 113 -6.46 4.43 5.27
C GLY A 113 -6.59 5.86 5.76
N ILE A 114 -6.02 6.20 6.93
CA ILE A 114 -6.01 7.58 7.45
C ILE A 114 -5.19 8.50 6.53
N ALA A 115 -4.00 8.10 6.12
CA ALA A 115 -3.16 8.90 5.21
C ALA A 115 -3.85 9.12 3.86
N MET A 116 -4.46 8.08 3.30
CA MET A 116 -5.21 8.15 2.03
C MET A 116 -6.48 8.99 2.14
N GLY A 117 -7.23 8.86 3.24
CA GLY A 117 -8.41 9.68 3.50
C GLY A 117 -8.06 11.16 3.63
N ALA A 118 -7.02 11.48 4.40
CA ALA A 118 -6.54 12.85 4.55
C ALA A 118 -6.03 13.43 3.21
N TRP A 119 -5.28 12.64 2.43
CA TRP A 119 -4.85 13.05 1.09
C TRP A 119 -6.04 13.32 0.17
N GLY A 120 -7.02 12.42 0.10
CA GLY A 120 -8.20 12.59 -0.73
C GLY A 120 -9.01 13.82 -0.35
N ALA A 121 -9.18 14.08 0.96
CA ALA A 121 -9.86 15.27 1.47
C ALA A 121 -9.10 16.56 1.10
N CYS A 122 -7.77 16.60 1.26
CA CYS A 122 -6.95 17.72 0.86
C CYS A 122 -7.02 17.98 -0.64
N LEU A 123 -6.95 16.92 -1.46
CA LEU A 123 -7.05 17.02 -2.93
C LEU A 123 -8.42 17.57 -3.35
N ALA A 124 -9.51 17.01 -2.81
CA ALA A 124 -10.87 17.47 -3.11
C ALA A 124 -11.09 18.93 -2.68
N ALA A 125 -10.63 19.31 -1.50
CA ALA A 125 -10.71 20.70 -1.02
C ALA A 125 -9.88 21.65 -1.90
N SER A 126 -8.68 21.25 -2.30
CA SER A 126 -7.80 22.02 -3.19
C SER A 126 -8.43 22.24 -4.55
N LEU A 127 -8.99 21.18 -5.15
CA LEU A 127 -9.68 21.27 -6.43
C LEU A 127 -10.96 22.13 -6.31
N GLY A 128 -11.78 21.89 -5.29
CA GLY A 128 -13.00 22.68 -5.08
C GLY A 128 -12.70 24.16 -4.88
N ALA A 129 -11.80 24.51 -3.97
CA ALA A 129 -11.42 25.89 -3.74
C ALA A 129 -10.73 26.51 -4.96
N GLY A 130 -9.84 25.77 -5.63
CA GLY A 130 -9.13 26.24 -6.80
C GLY A 130 -10.03 26.56 -7.99
N LEU A 131 -11.00 25.69 -8.25
CA LEU A 131 -11.92 25.88 -9.38
C LEU A 131 -13.03 26.90 -9.09
N LEU A 132 -13.52 26.97 -7.84
CA LEU A 132 -14.66 27.85 -7.49
C LEU A 132 -14.23 29.24 -7.02
N ILE A 133 -13.10 29.36 -6.29
CA ILE A 133 -12.71 30.61 -5.63
C ILE A 133 -11.48 31.22 -6.30
N PHE A 134 -10.53 30.40 -6.76
CA PHE A 134 -9.25 30.85 -7.31
C PHE A 134 -8.98 30.29 -8.73
N PRO A 135 -9.90 30.49 -9.70
CA PRO A 135 -9.75 29.89 -11.02
C PRO A 135 -8.47 30.38 -11.70
N GLY A 136 -7.62 29.44 -12.16
CA GLY A 136 -6.37 29.71 -12.86
C GLY A 136 -5.28 30.39 -12.00
N SER A 137 -5.37 30.38 -10.67
CA SER A 137 -4.33 30.94 -9.81
C SER A 137 -3.17 29.93 -9.63
N VAL A 138 -2.07 30.13 -10.36
CA VAL A 138 -0.86 29.30 -10.25
C VAL A 138 -0.33 29.27 -8.82
N ALA A 139 -0.32 30.43 -8.13
CA ALA A 139 0.16 30.50 -6.75
C ALA A 139 -0.69 29.65 -5.80
N PHE A 140 -2.02 29.73 -5.93
CA PHE A 140 -2.93 28.92 -5.13
C PHE A 140 -2.69 27.42 -5.36
N PHE A 141 -2.68 26.98 -6.61
CA PHE A 141 -2.53 25.55 -6.96
C PHE A 141 -1.15 25.00 -6.57
N THR A 142 -0.09 25.82 -6.63
CA THR A 142 1.24 25.40 -6.17
C THR A 142 1.26 25.18 -4.66
N VAL A 143 0.69 26.11 -3.87
CA VAL A 143 0.59 25.97 -2.41
C VAL A 143 -0.32 24.80 -2.04
N ALA A 144 -1.47 24.68 -2.70
CA ALA A 144 -2.39 23.57 -2.52
C ALA A 144 -1.73 22.20 -2.83
N GLY A 145 -0.89 22.15 -3.87
CA GLY A 145 -0.10 20.96 -4.19
C GLY A 145 0.87 20.57 -3.08
N ALA A 146 1.58 21.55 -2.51
CA ALA A 146 2.46 21.32 -1.37
C ALA A 146 1.69 20.81 -0.14
N ILE A 147 0.55 21.40 0.17
CA ILE A 147 -0.31 20.97 1.29
C ILE A 147 -0.85 19.57 1.06
N THR A 148 -1.33 19.27 -0.15
CA THR A 148 -1.87 17.93 -0.50
C THR A 148 -0.80 16.84 -0.44
N ALA A 149 0.47 17.17 -0.62
CA ALA A 149 1.59 16.23 -0.50
C ALA A 149 1.91 15.86 0.97
N VAL A 150 1.53 16.68 1.96
CA VAL A 150 1.88 16.47 3.37
C VAL A 150 1.35 15.15 3.95
N PRO A 151 0.06 14.79 3.82
CA PRO A 151 -0.47 13.56 4.40
C PRO A 151 0.23 12.28 3.89
N PRO A 152 0.46 12.08 2.58
CA PRO A 152 1.16 10.89 2.12
C PRO A 152 2.65 10.91 2.49
N LEU A 153 3.34 12.06 2.50
CA LEU A 153 4.72 12.15 2.99
C LEU A 153 4.82 11.80 4.48
N TRP A 154 3.90 12.31 5.30
CA TRP A 154 3.82 11.94 6.71
C TRP A 154 3.61 10.42 6.89
N GLY A 155 2.67 9.84 6.13
CA GLY A 155 2.45 8.39 6.10
C GLY A 155 3.71 7.61 5.73
N SER A 156 4.43 8.06 4.71
CA SER A 156 5.69 7.47 4.25
C SER A 156 6.77 7.44 5.34
N VAL A 157 7.01 8.57 6.00
CA VAL A 157 8.00 8.68 7.09
C VAL A 157 7.60 7.79 8.27
N ARG A 158 6.33 7.77 8.62
CA ARG A 158 5.83 6.97 9.75
C ARG A 158 5.99 5.48 9.52
N GLU A 159 5.79 4.98 8.30
CA GLU A 159 6.03 3.57 7.96
C GLU A 159 7.53 3.21 8.08
N LEU A 160 8.44 4.11 7.71
CA LEU A 160 9.88 3.88 7.84
C LEU A 160 10.33 3.85 9.31
N VAL A 161 9.74 4.68 10.17
CA VAL A 161 10.09 4.73 11.61
C VAL A 161 9.62 3.48 12.33
N VAL A 162 8.39 2.99 12.05
CA VAL A 162 7.83 1.78 12.71
C VAL A 162 8.66 0.52 12.42
N VAL A 163 9.34 0.46 11.29
CA VAL A 163 10.16 -0.72 10.92
C VAL A 163 11.55 -0.68 11.53
N ARG A 164 12.05 0.51 11.91
CA ARG A 164 13.40 0.68 12.50
C ARG A 164 13.42 0.51 14.03
N GLY A 165 12.30 0.58 14.71
CA GLY A 165 12.16 0.36 16.14
C GLY A 165 11.65 -1.02 16.46
#